data_76a5192cfa899ae3b87e0ebc6de1a972
#
_entry.id   76a5192cfa899ae3b87e0ebc6de1a972
#
_cell.length_a   1.000
_cell.length_b   1.000
_cell.length_c   1.000
_cell.angle_alpha   90.00
_cell.angle_beta   90.00
_cell.angle_gamma   90.00
#
_symmetry.space_group_name_H-M   'P 1'
#
loop_
_entity.id
_entity.type
_entity.pdbx_description
1 polymer ?
#
loop_
_entity_poly.entity_id
_entity_poly.type
_entity_poly.pdbx_seq_one_letter_code
_entity_poly.pdbx_strand_id
1 'polypeptide(L)' 'MMPTIFEQDGYRFFFYSNEHEPIHVHVRRGGGEAIFEMEEQIELRESQSMKMNELRKALRLARENRELIVEKWHEYLD' A
#
# COMPACT_ATOMS: atom_id res chain seq x y z
N MET A 1 11.85 7.81 8.55
CA MET A 1 12.06 6.45 7.99
C MET A 1 10.76 5.94 7.40
N MET A 2 10.85 5.25 6.27
CA MET A 2 9.68 4.66 5.61
C MET A 2 9.81 3.15 5.67
N PRO A 3 9.10 2.49 6.60
CA PRO A 3 9.19 1.04 6.67
C PRO A 3 8.62 0.40 5.42
N THR A 4 9.46 -0.34 4.72
CA THR A 4 9.03 -1.10 3.55
C THR A 4 8.45 -2.42 4.04
N ILE A 5 7.22 -2.72 3.63
CA ILE A 5 6.55 -3.95 4.00
C ILE A 5 7.03 -5.08 3.11
N PHE A 6 6.97 -4.87 1.80
CA PHE A 6 7.45 -5.84 0.82
C PHE A 6 7.56 -5.16 -0.56
N GLU A 7 8.28 -5.85 -1.44
CA GLU A 7 8.36 -5.47 -2.85
C GLU A 7 8.05 -6.69 -3.68
N GLN A 8 7.31 -6.49 -4.75
CA GLN A 8 6.94 -7.57 -5.65
C GLN A 8 6.69 -7.00 -7.03
N ASP A 9 7.35 -7.58 -8.03
CA ASP A 9 7.18 -7.20 -9.44
C ASP A 9 7.39 -5.70 -9.70
N GLY A 10 8.29 -5.10 -8.94
CA GLY A 10 8.60 -3.68 -9.09
C GLY A 10 7.66 -2.75 -8.33
N TYR A 11 6.72 -3.30 -7.56
CA TYR A 11 5.81 -2.53 -6.72
C TYR A 11 6.30 -2.59 -5.29
N ARG A 12 6.53 -1.42 -4.68
CA ARG A 12 6.97 -1.33 -3.30
C ARG A 12 5.83 -0.86 -2.41
N PHE A 13 5.51 -1.65 -1.41
CA PHE A 13 4.47 -1.34 -0.43
C PHE A 13 5.14 -0.87 0.85
N PHE A 14 4.69 0.28 1.35
CA PHE A 14 5.35 0.88 2.51
C PHE A 14 4.40 1.79 3.29
N PHE A 15 4.83 2.14 4.51
CA PHE A 15 4.17 3.14 5.36
C PHE A 15 5.13 4.31 5.58
N TYR A 16 4.59 5.47 5.90
CA TYR A 16 5.38 6.53 6.51
C TYR A 16 5.33 6.33 8.03
N SER A 17 6.35 6.81 8.73
CA SER A 17 6.51 6.50 10.16
C SER A 17 5.52 7.20 11.08
N ASN A 18 4.80 8.19 10.59
CA ASN A 18 3.86 8.98 11.42
C ASN A 18 2.42 8.91 10.93
N GLU A 19 2.03 7.78 10.37
CA GLU A 19 0.68 7.63 9.84
C GLU A 19 -0.33 7.29 10.93
N HIS A 20 -1.58 7.61 10.64
CA HIS A 20 -2.71 7.42 11.56
C HIS A 20 -3.81 6.64 10.86
N GLU A 21 -4.69 6.04 11.67
CA GLU A 21 -5.84 5.34 11.10
C GLU A 21 -6.69 6.29 10.26
N PRO A 22 -7.42 5.77 9.28
CA PRO A 22 -7.63 4.36 8.99
C PRO A 22 -6.40 3.67 8.40
N ILE A 23 -6.35 2.35 8.54
CA ILE A 23 -5.24 1.55 8.02
C ILE A 23 -5.15 1.75 6.51
N HIS A 24 -3.97 2.11 6.04
CA HIS A 24 -3.74 2.33 4.62
C HIS A 24 -2.29 2.01 4.27
N VAL A 25 -2.03 1.82 2.98
CA VAL A 25 -0.71 1.48 2.51
C VAL A 25 -0.38 2.30 1.27
N HIS A 26 0.88 2.69 1.17
CA HIS A 26 1.41 3.37 -0.01
C HIS A 26 2.06 2.36 -0.92
N VAL A 27 1.87 2.53 -2.22
CA VAL A 27 2.46 1.68 -3.24
C VAL A 27 3.19 2.57 -4.23
N ARG A 28 4.44 2.24 -4.50
CA ARG A 28 5.23 2.99 -5.49
C ARG A 28 5.72 2.06 -6.59
N ARG A 29 5.58 2.52 -7.81
CA ARG A 29 6.14 1.84 -8.98
C ARG A 29 6.69 2.88 -9.94
N GLY A 30 8.01 2.84 -10.17
CA GLY A 30 8.65 3.86 -11.00
C GLY A 30 8.35 5.23 -10.45
N GLY A 31 7.81 6.12 -11.28
CA GLY A 31 7.44 7.46 -10.85
C GLY A 31 6.02 7.59 -10.31
N GLY A 32 5.28 6.48 -10.26
CA GLY A 32 3.89 6.52 -9.82
C GLY A 32 3.70 6.09 -8.38
N GLU A 33 2.62 6.57 -7.78
CA GLU A 33 2.29 6.23 -6.40
C GLU A 33 0.78 6.08 -6.24
N ALA A 34 0.35 5.20 -5.35
CA ALA A 34 -1.05 5.03 -5.02
C ALA A 34 -1.18 4.80 -3.52
N ILE A 35 -2.35 5.13 -2.97
CA ILE A 35 -2.66 4.89 -1.56
C ILE A 35 -3.95 4.08 -1.52
N PHE A 36 -3.90 2.92 -0.87
CA PHE A 36 -5.06 2.07 -0.67
C PHE A 36 -5.45 2.03 0.79
N GLU A 37 -6.74 2.23 1.07
CA GLU A 37 -7.28 2.01 2.41
C GLU A 37 -7.51 0.52 2.58
N MET A 38 -7.06 -0.02 3.71
CA MET A 38 -7.05 -1.45 3.97
C MET A 38 -8.12 -1.85 4.98
N GLU A 39 -9.30 -1.25 4.88
CA GLU A 39 -10.43 -1.57 5.74
C GLU A 39 -11.10 -2.87 5.28
N GLU A 40 -12.37 -3.07 5.57
CA GLU A 40 -13.10 -4.27 5.15
C GLU A 40 -12.91 -4.53 3.67
N GLN A 41 -13.05 -3.48 2.87
CA GLN A 41 -12.77 -3.55 1.46
C GLN A 41 -11.57 -2.66 1.17
N ILE A 42 -10.70 -3.13 0.30
CA ILE A 42 -9.54 -2.34 -0.09
C ILE A 42 -9.99 -1.34 -1.13
N GLU A 43 -9.81 -0.06 -0.84
CA GLU A 43 -10.26 1.01 -1.72
C GLU A 43 -9.11 1.95 -2.07
N LEU A 44 -9.07 2.36 -3.32
CA LEU A 44 -8.09 3.33 -3.77
C LEU A 44 -8.48 4.71 -3.22
N ARG A 45 -7.57 5.32 -2.45
CA ARG A 45 -7.79 6.66 -1.92
C ARG A 45 -7.33 7.72 -2.90
N GLU A 46 -6.14 7.55 -3.44
CA GLU A 46 -5.60 8.46 -4.45
C GLU A 46 -4.45 7.81 -5.19
N SER A 47 -4.14 8.35 -6.37
CA SER A 47 -3.01 7.89 -7.14
C SER A 47 -2.43 9.02 -7.97
N GLN A 48 -1.15 8.93 -8.29
CA GLN A 48 -0.45 9.86 -9.17
C GLN A 48 0.46 9.11 -10.11
N SER A 49 0.40 9.45 -11.39
CA SER A 49 1.34 8.93 -12.39
C SER A 49 1.39 7.40 -12.45
N MET A 50 0.26 6.77 -12.22
CA MET A 50 0.15 5.32 -12.28
C MET A 50 -0.93 4.95 -13.28
N LYS A 51 -0.59 4.09 -14.25
CA LYS A 51 -1.51 3.68 -15.29
C LYS A 51 -2.58 2.74 -14.72
N MET A 52 -3.70 2.64 -15.42
CA MET A 52 -4.82 1.82 -14.97
C MET A 52 -4.40 0.36 -14.74
N ASN A 53 -3.61 -0.21 -15.66
CA ASN A 53 -3.16 -1.58 -15.50
C ASN A 53 -2.21 -1.74 -14.30
N GLU A 54 -1.44 -0.69 -14.00
CA GLU A 54 -0.58 -0.69 -12.83
C GLU A 54 -1.40 -0.62 -11.54
N LEU A 55 -2.45 0.21 -11.55
CA LEU A 55 -3.36 0.29 -10.39
C LEU A 55 -4.06 -1.03 -10.14
N ARG A 56 -4.50 -1.71 -11.20
CA ARG A 56 -5.14 -3.03 -11.05
C ARG A 56 -4.20 -4.04 -10.44
N LYS A 57 -2.96 -4.06 -10.90
CA LYS A 57 -1.97 -4.98 -10.35
C LYS A 57 -1.64 -4.63 -8.91
N ALA A 58 -1.49 -3.35 -8.61
CA ALA A 58 -1.23 -2.90 -7.24
C ALA A 58 -2.36 -3.35 -6.30
N LEU A 59 -3.61 -3.17 -6.74
CA LEU A 59 -4.76 -3.60 -5.96
C LEU A 59 -4.75 -5.11 -5.72
N ARG A 60 -4.44 -5.88 -6.75
CA ARG A 60 -4.36 -7.34 -6.61
C ARG A 60 -3.28 -7.73 -5.60
N LEU A 61 -2.11 -7.11 -5.69
CA LEU A 61 -1.02 -7.38 -4.76
C LEU A 61 -1.40 -6.99 -3.33
N ALA A 62 -2.12 -5.89 -3.18
CA ALA A 62 -2.61 -5.48 -1.86
C ALA A 62 -3.57 -6.52 -1.28
N ARG A 63 -4.46 -7.04 -2.11
CA ARG A 63 -5.40 -8.08 -1.68
C ARG A 63 -4.68 -9.36 -1.28
N GLU A 64 -3.72 -9.78 -2.09
CA GLU A 64 -2.98 -11.01 -1.82
C GLU A 64 -2.13 -10.91 -0.56
N ASN A 65 -1.72 -9.71 -0.19
CA ASN A 65 -0.86 -9.49 0.96
C ASN A 65 -1.56 -8.73 2.09
N ARG A 66 -2.88 -8.77 2.11
CA ARG A 66 -3.67 -8.02 3.08
C ARG A 66 -3.26 -8.30 4.53
N GLU A 67 -3.14 -9.57 4.88
CA GLU A 67 -2.79 -9.95 6.25
C GLU A 67 -1.43 -9.40 6.65
N LEU A 68 -0.46 -9.49 5.74
CA LEU A 68 0.87 -8.98 6.00
C LEU A 68 0.85 -7.47 6.21
N ILE A 69 0.11 -6.74 5.37
CA ILE A 69 0.04 -5.29 5.45
C ILE A 69 -0.59 -4.86 6.78
N VAL A 70 -1.70 -5.48 7.16
CA VAL A 70 -2.40 -5.14 8.41
C VAL A 70 -1.54 -5.49 9.62
N GLU A 71 -0.90 -6.65 9.57
CA GLU A 71 0.01 -7.08 10.64
C GLU A 71 1.16 -6.09 10.82
N LYS A 72 1.76 -5.65 9.73
CA LYS A 72 2.86 -4.69 9.79
C LYS A 72 2.41 -3.31 10.25
N TRP A 73 1.18 -2.91 9.90
CA TRP A 73 0.62 -1.68 10.41
C TRP A 73 0.58 -1.70 11.94
N HIS A 74 0.04 -2.77 12.52
CA HIS A 74 -0.02 -2.89 13.97
C HIS A 74 1.35 -2.99 14.61
N GLU A 75 2.29 -3.61 13.92
CA GLU A 75 3.65 -3.76 14.43
C GLU A 75 4.39 -2.42 14.48
N TYR A 76 4.22 -1.57 13.47
CA TYR A 76 4.99 -0.33 13.35
C TYR A 76 4.27 0.91 13.85
N LEU A 77 2.94 0.93 13.82
CA LEU A 77 2.18 2.15 14.03
C LEU A 77 1.20 2.14 15.21
N ASP A 78 1.04 1.01 15.85
CA ASP A 78 0.17 0.93 17.03
C ASP A 78 0.93 1.31 18.29
#